data_f07682dc18045cbab128a746dc16605b
#
_entry.id   f07682dc18045cbab128a746dc16605b
#
_cell.length_a   1.000
_cell.length_b   1.000
_cell.length_c   1.000
_cell.angle_alpha   90.00
_cell.angle_beta   90.00
_cell.angle_gamma   90.00
#
_symmetry.space_group_name_H-M   'P 1'
#
loop_
_entity.id
_entity.type
_entity.pdbx_description
1 polymer ?
#
loop_
_entity_poly.entity_id
_entity_poly.type
_entity_poly.pdbx_seq_one_letter_code
_entity_poly.pdbx_strand_id
1 'polypeptide(L)'
;MDRQILHIDMNNCFASIEMKLRPELKGIPLVVSASQDGRHGIVLAKSEEAKIFNIKTAEPIWMAKKKCKDLKIVEPHYDEYKKHSIWAREIYYSYTNQVEPFSLDEAWLDITGSTKLFGSPLEIANTIRKRIKDELGITVSVGLSFNKIFAKLASDMARPDSVNEIKKDYFKKIVWPMEISNMMGLGQASVKKLNEEGIFYLGDIAKTKKEELEKILGSHGIRIWEQVNGLDNSEVKDFHHLDPIKSISHGRTFIENLDSKEEVRYVFQKLAQKVSRRLIEENLEAMGVQISVKDKDLKLESFQKTLDYSSFSSIVLRDAALDLFKNYKWDNSIRFLELRAINLTKDSNVQTNFLADFKDEDKKSKLDKAIFNLQNSFGKDMIKLGYSPDLDKRYGDEKFER
;
A
#
# COMPACT_ATOMS: atom_id res chain seq x y z
N MET A 1 15.48 29.70 -10.03
CA MET A 1 15.97 28.82 -8.93
C MET A 1 15.48 27.43 -9.22
N ASP A 2 16.35 26.44 -9.07
CA ASP A 2 15.91 25.06 -9.14
C ASP A 2 15.02 24.74 -7.93
N ARG A 3 14.05 23.83 -8.15
CA ARG A 3 13.17 23.37 -7.06
C ARG A 3 14.00 22.69 -5.97
N GLN A 4 13.51 22.76 -4.76
CA GLN A 4 14.11 22.13 -3.59
C GLN A 4 13.10 21.14 -3.00
N ILE A 5 13.28 19.88 -3.33
CA ILE A 5 12.37 18.80 -2.94
C ILE A 5 13.03 17.91 -1.90
N LEU A 6 12.36 17.72 -0.78
CA LEU A 6 12.71 16.70 0.19
C LEU A 6 11.87 15.44 -0.05
N HIS A 7 12.48 14.29 0.15
CA HIS A 7 11.79 13.03 0.42
C HIS A 7 12.20 12.55 1.80
N ILE A 8 11.23 12.25 2.65
CA ILE A 8 11.47 11.83 4.04
C ILE A 8 10.90 10.44 4.23
N ASP A 9 11.71 9.54 4.79
CA ASP A 9 11.41 8.12 5.03
C ASP A 9 11.69 7.77 6.49
N MET A 10 10.70 7.26 7.22
CA MET A 10 10.85 6.85 8.63
C MET A 10 11.62 5.55 8.72
N ASN A 11 12.78 5.58 9.38
CA ASN A 11 13.66 4.42 9.48
C ASN A 11 12.97 3.25 10.21
N ASN A 12 12.80 2.12 9.50
CA ASN A 12 12.17 0.90 10.05
C ASN A 12 10.83 1.18 10.75
N CYS A 13 10.02 2.04 10.19
CA CYS A 13 8.86 2.70 10.80
C CYS A 13 8.14 1.85 11.86
N PHE A 14 7.52 0.73 11.47
CA PHE A 14 6.75 -0.10 12.41
C PHE A 14 7.63 -0.67 13.52
N ALA A 15 8.83 -1.17 13.19
CA ALA A 15 9.74 -1.71 14.20
C ALA A 15 10.23 -0.62 15.18
N SER A 16 10.51 0.57 14.69
CA SER A 16 10.93 1.72 15.51
C SER A 16 9.82 2.17 16.47
N ILE A 17 8.58 2.22 16.00
CA ILE A 17 7.43 2.56 16.82
C ILE A 17 7.19 1.47 17.89
N GLU A 18 7.30 0.18 17.54
CA GLU A 18 7.20 -0.91 18.51
C GLU A 18 8.28 -0.82 19.60
N MET A 19 9.52 -0.53 19.23
CA MET A 19 10.62 -0.32 20.17
C MET A 19 10.45 0.94 21.03
N LYS A 20 9.73 1.96 20.54
CA LYS A 20 9.36 3.12 21.35
C LYS A 20 8.29 2.79 22.38
N LEU A 21 7.25 2.04 21.97
CA LEU A 21 6.15 1.60 22.85
C LEU A 21 6.64 0.61 23.91
N ARG A 22 7.62 -0.22 23.57
CA ARG A 22 8.18 -1.30 24.38
C ARG A 22 9.71 -1.20 24.39
N PRO A 23 10.30 -0.37 25.29
CA PRO A 23 11.74 -0.11 25.31
C PRO A 23 12.62 -1.36 25.52
N GLU A 24 12.08 -2.41 26.09
CA GLU A 24 12.74 -3.72 26.27
C GLU A 24 13.04 -4.44 24.94
N LEU A 25 12.43 -3.99 23.84
CA LEU A 25 12.69 -4.52 22.50
C LEU A 25 13.89 -3.88 21.80
N LYS A 26 14.47 -2.83 22.37
CA LYS A 26 15.63 -2.15 21.78
C LYS A 26 16.88 -3.04 21.83
N GLY A 27 17.63 -3.04 20.73
CA GLY A 27 18.85 -3.83 20.61
C GLY A 27 18.63 -5.32 20.36
N ILE A 28 17.39 -5.75 20.13
CA ILE A 28 17.03 -7.15 19.87
C ILE A 28 16.68 -7.32 18.38
N PRO A 29 17.12 -8.41 17.73
CA PRO A 29 16.62 -8.74 16.39
C PRO A 29 15.11 -8.97 16.43
N LEU A 30 14.34 -8.04 15.86
CA LEU A 30 12.89 -8.15 15.85
C LEU A 30 12.31 -7.90 14.45
N VAL A 31 11.15 -8.51 14.21
CA VAL A 31 10.31 -8.25 13.05
C VAL A 31 8.87 -8.01 13.50
N VAL A 32 8.17 -7.15 12.78
CA VAL A 32 6.73 -6.93 12.92
C VAL A 32 6.01 -7.84 11.93
N SER A 33 5.04 -8.61 12.41
CA SER A 33 4.23 -9.51 11.59
C SER A 33 2.86 -9.72 12.21
N ALA A 34 1.82 -9.75 11.40
CA ALA A 34 0.45 -10.03 11.84
C ALA A 34 0.22 -11.49 12.26
N SER A 35 1.15 -12.40 12.01
CA SER A 35 1.07 -13.80 12.43
C SER A 35 2.39 -14.24 13.04
N GLN A 36 2.30 -14.82 14.24
CA GLN A 36 3.46 -15.39 14.93
C GLN A 36 3.77 -16.81 14.46
N ASP A 37 2.78 -17.51 13.87
CA ASP A 37 2.88 -18.90 13.44
C ASP A 37 3.19 -19.02 11.93
N GLY A 38 4.33 -19.38 11.74
CA GLY A 38 5.19 -19.95 10.70
C GLY A 38 4.81 -19.88 9.24
N ARG A 39 3.67 -20.29 8.76
CA ARG A 39 3.47 -20.46 7.31
C ARG A 39 2.81 -19.30 6.56
N HIS A 40 2.11 -18.42 7.26
CA HIS A 40 1.25 -17.40 6.65
C HIS A 40 1.64 -15.96 6.98
N GLY A 41 2.47 -15.73 8.01
CA GLY A 41 3.00 -14.43 8.34
C GLY A 41 4.16 -14.03 7.43
N ILE A 42 4.21 -12.74 7.10
CA ILE A 42 5.34 -12.11 6.39
C ILE A 42 5.97 -11.03 7.27
N VAL A 43 7.23 -10.72 7.02
CA VAL A 43 7.93 -9.61 7.64
C VAL A 43 7.37 -8.30 7.09
N LEU A 44 6.63 -7.53 7.90
CA LEU A 44 6.13 -6.20 7.55
C LEU A 44 7.22 -5.12 7.73
N ALA A 45 7.95 -5.21 8.84
CA ALA A 45 9.09 -4.36 9.14
C ALA A 45 10.11 -5.12 10.01
N LYS A 46 11.32 -4.63 10.10
CA LYS A 46 12.41 -5.26 10.84
C LYS A 46 13.30 -4.22 11.52
N SER A 47 13.92 -4.58 12.65
CA SER A 47 14.91 -3.74 13.33
C SER A 47 16.26 -3.75 12.60
N GLU A 48 17.18 -2.82 12.94
CA GLU A 48 18.54 -2.82 12.39
C GLU A 48 19.28 -4.10 12.74
N GLU A 49 19.07 -4.63 13.95
CA GLU A 49 19.67 -5.87 14.42
C GLU A 49 19.20 -7.07 13.58
N ALA A 50 17.93 -7.05 13.13
CA ALA A 50 17.41 -8.10 12.26
C ALA A 50 17.95 -8.02 10.82
N LYS A 51 18.33 -6.82 10.33
CA LYS A 51 18.95 -6.63 9.01
C LYS A 51 20.31 -7.35 8.90
N ILE A 52 21.07 -7.45 9.99
CA ILE A 52 22.37 -8.14 10.04
C ILE A 52 22.25 -9.60 9.60
N PHE A 53 21.12 -10.23 9.90
CA PHE A 53 20.81 -11.61 9.50
C PHE A 53 20.25 -11.73 8.07
N ASN A 54 20.34 -10.66 7.28
CA ASN A 54 19.81 -10.61 5.90
C ASN A 54 18.31 -11.00 5.81
N ILE A 55 17.54 -10.64 6.84
CA ILE A 55 16.09 -10.76 6.85
C ILE A 55 15.53 -9.69 5.91
N LYS A 56 14.59 -10.07 5.02
CA LYS A 56 13.98 -9.16 4.04
C LYS A 56 12.53 -8.85 4.38
N THR A 57 12.08 -7.64 4.08
CA THR A 57 10.65 -7.30 4.12
C THR A 57 9.90 -8.15 3.09
N ALA A 58 8.67 -8.51 3.40
CA ALA A 58 7.81 -9.42 2.64
C ALA A 58 8.27 -10.90 2.60
N GLU A 59 9.39 -11.28 3.21
CA GLU A 59 9.72 -12.72 3.31
C GLU A 59 8.85 -13.41 4.36
N PRO A 60 8.57 -14.73 4.17
CA PRO A 60 7.83 -15.51 5.16
C PRO A 60 8.54 -15.60 6.51
N ILE A 61 7.80 -15.54 7.60
CA ILE A 61 8.35 -15.59 8.98
C ILE A 61 9.17 -16.86 9.22
N TRP A 62 8.76 -18.00 8.68
CA TRP A 62 9.53 -19.24 8.83
C TRP A 62 10.93 -19.17 8.20
N MET A 63 11.10 -18.40 7.11
CA MET A 63 12.41 -18.15 6.51
C MET A 63 13.25 -17.21 7.38
N ALA A 64 12.63 -16.15 7.92
CA ALA A 64 13.29 -15.22 8.83
C ALA A 64 13.78 -15.94 10.10
N LYS A 65 12.96 -16.81 10.71
CA LYS A 65 13.35 -17.66 11.86
C LYS A 65 14.52 -18.60 11.57
N LYS A 66 14.64 -19.12 10.34
CA LYS A 66 15.79 -19.94 9.96
C LYS A 66 17.10 -19.15 9.94
N LYS A 67 17.05 -17.84 9.62
CA LYS A 67 18.21 -16.96 9.57
C LYS A 67 18.62 -16.46 10.97
N CYS A 68 17.66 -16.25 11.87
CA CYS A 68 17.88 -15.77 13.23
C CYS A 68 17.02 -16.59 14.20
N LYS A 69 17.65 -17.45 15.01
CA LYS A 69 16.96 -18.32 15.96
C LYS A 69 16.27 -17.53 17.09
N ASP A 70 16.92 -16.45 17.52
CA ASP A 70 16.45 -15.58 18.61
C ASP A 70 15.57 -14.42 18.12
N LEU A 71 15.04 -14.53 16.88
CA LEU A 71 14.22 -13.51 16.28
C LEU A 71 12.92 -13.30 17.05
N LYS A 72 12.74 -12.08 17.57
CA LYS A 72 11.50 -11.68 18.22
C LYS A 72 10.46 -11.29 17.17
N ILE A 73 9.27 -11.85 17.26
CA ILE A 73 8.13 -11.48 16.41
C ILE A 73 7.16 -10.66 17.24
N VAL A 74 6.74 -9.53 16.70
CA VAL A 74 5.88 -8.55 17.35
C VAL A 74 4.65 -8.33 16.48
N GLU A 75 3.46 -8.33 17.08
CA GLU A 75 2.21 -8.00 16.40
C GLU A 75 2.14 -6.50 16.07
N PRO A 76 1.57 -6.10 14.92
CA PRO A 76 1.50 -4.71 14.50
C PRO A 76 0.43 -3.92 15.25
N HIS A 77 0.75 -2.70 15.67
CA HIS A 77 -0.19 -1.73 16.22
C HIS A 77 -0.49 -0.63 15.19
N TYR A 78 -1.28 -0.96 14.16
CA TYR A 78 -1.54 -0.05 13.03
C TYR A 78 -2.07 1.33 13.43
N ASP A 79 -2.84 1.43 14.50
CA ASP A 79 -3.36 2.73 14.98
C ASP A 79 -2.23 3.62 15.49
N GLU A 80 -1.21 3.05 16.16
CA GLU A 80 -0.04 3.81 16.57
C GLU A 80 0.81 4.23 15.37
N TYR A 81 0.91 3.39 14.33
CA TYR A 81 1.62 3.75 13.10
C TYR A 81 0.94 4.91 12.37
N LYS A 82 -0.41 4.89 12.28
CA LYS A 82 -1.19 6.00 11.72
C LYS A 82 -1.00 7.28 12.51
N LYS A 83 -1.03 7.24 13.85
CA LYS A 83 -0.81 8.41 14.71
C LYS A 83 0.57 9.02 14.46
N HIS A 84 1.64 8.21 14.45
CA HIS A 84 2.99 8.70 14.19
C HIS A 84 3.12 9.29 12.77
N SER A 85 2.48 8.69 11.78
CA SER A 85 2.39 9.23 10.42
C SER A 85 1.73 10.61 10.39
N ILE A 86 0.62 10.80 11.10
CA ILE A 86 -0.09 12.09 11.19
C ILE A 86 0.80 13.13 11.88
N TRP A 87 1.37 12.83 13.04
CA TRP A 87 2.24 13.76 13.78
C TRP A 87 3.49 14.17 12.98
N ALA A 88 4.08 13.24 12.23
CA ALA A 88 5.19 13.58 11.35
C ALA A 88 4.75 14.54 10.24
N ARG A 89 3.59 14.32 9.63
CA ARG A 89 3.03 15.22 8.60
C ARG A 89 2.72 16.60 9.15
N GLU A 90 2.24 16.72 10.39
CA GLU A 90 2.04 18.01 11.07
C GLU A 90 3.37 18.77 11.22
N ILE A 91 4.47 18.07 11.56
CA ILE A 91 5.81 18.65 11.57
C ILE A 91 6.18 19.14 10.16
N TYR A 92 5.98 18.33 9.12
CA TYR A 92 6.29 18.71 7.73
C TYR A 92 5.49 19.93 7.29
N TYR A 93 4.20 19.95 7.60
CA TYR A 93 3.29 21.05 7.26
C TYR A 93 3.69 22.36 7.91
N SER A 94 4.38 22.36 9.04
CA SER A 94 4.90 23.58 9.66
C SER A 94 6.00 24.29 8.84
N TYR A 95 6.55 23.63 7.81
CA TYR A 95 7.56 24.18 6.90
C TYR A 95 7.02 24.53 5.51
N THR A 96 6.05 23.79 5.02
CA THR A 96 5.45 24.01 3.68
C THR A 96 4.04 23.41 3.62
N ASN A 97 3.16 24.01 2.82
CA ASN A 97 1.85 23.42 2.52
C ASN A 97 1.92 22.37 1.40
N GLN A 98 3.03 22.30 0.67
CA GLN A 98 3.24 21.29 -0.37
C GLN A 98 3.86 20.02 0.25
N VAL A 99 3.00 19.21 0.84
CA VAL A 99 3.35 17.93 1.48
C VAL A 99 2.50 16.83 0.84
N GLU A 100 3.16 15.95 0.10
CA GLU A 100 2.52 14.82 -0.57
C GLU A 100 2.90 13.51 0.12
N PRO A 101 2.00 12.88 0.87
CA PRO A 101 2.22 11.55 1.43
C PRO A 101 2.32 10.50 0.31
N PHE A 102 3.31 9.61 0.40
CA PHE A 102 3.45 8.48 -0.51
C PHE A 102 3.01 7.17 0.15
N SER A 103 3.34 7.01 1.43
CA SER A 103 2.93 5.87 2.26
C SER A 103 2.62 6.35 3.68
N LEU A 104 2.52 5.43 4.66
CA LEU A 104 2.40 5.78 6.07
C LEU A 104 3.68 6.44 6.61
N ASP A 105 4.83 6.11 6.06
CA ASP A 105 6.15 6.46 6.54
C ASP A 105 6.94 7.36 5.59
N GLU A 106 6.43 7.61 4.38
CA GLU A 106 7.11 8.41 3.37
C GLU A 106 6.29 9.61 2.91
N ALA A 107 6.97 10.73 2.65
CA ALA A 107 6.36 11.92 2.07
C ALA A 107 7.37 12.74 1.24
N TRP A 108 6.88 13.42 0.20
CA TRP A 108 7.60 14.51 -0.46
C TRP A 108 7.16 15.85 0.08
N LEU A 109 8.14 16.77 0.17
CA LEU A 109 7.93 18.17 0.52
C LEU A 109 8.57 19.06 -0.54
N ASP A 110 7.85 20.04 -1.05
CA ASP A 110 8.48 21.13 -1.82
C ASP A 110 8.74 22.31 -0.86
N ILE A 111 10.02 22.55 -0.58
CA ILE A 111 10.47 23.61 0.33
C ILE A 111 11.05 24.80 -0.42
N THR A 112 10.87 24.88 -1.74
CA THR A 112 11.45 25.95 -2.57
C THR A 112 11.07 27.33 -2.05
N GLY A 113 9.78 27.54 -1.73
CA GLY A 113 9.28 28.80 -1.18
C GLY A 113 9.63 29.06 0.28
N SER A 114 10.05 28.04 1.00
CA SER A 114 10.27 28.06 2.46
C SER A 114 11.67 28.52 2.87
N THR A 115 12.62 28.51 1.93
CA THR A 115 14.04 28.78 2.20
C THR A 115 14.31 30.18 2.76
N LYS A 116 13.49 31.17 2.40
CA LYS A 116 13.61 32.53 2.93
C LYS A 116 13.24 32.64 4.41
N LEU A 117 12.37 31.75 4.89
CA LEU A 117 11.86 31.78 6.27
C LEU A 117 12.66 30.88 7.21
N PHE A 118 13.08 29.71 6.70
CA PHE A 118 13.60 28.63 7.55
C PHE A 118 15.07 28.30 7.28
N GLY A 119 15.75 29.02 6.38
CA GLY A 119 17.16 28.81 6.05
C GLY A 119 17.38 27.98 4.79
N SER A 120 18.60 27.51 4.60
CA SER A 120 18.99 26.72 3.44
C SER A 120 18.23 25.37 3.39
N PRO A 121 18.07 24.75 2.21
CA PRO A 121 17.39 23.45 2.09
C PRO A 121 17.99 22.37 3.00
N LEU A 122 19.30 22.36 3.18
CA LEU A 122 19.98 21.41 4.04
C LEU A 122 19.71 21.68 5.54
N GLU A 123 19.62 22.96 5.94
CA GLU A 123 19.24 23.33 7.32
C GLU A 123 17.80 22.91 7.62
N ILE A 124 16.85 23.16 6.69
CA ILE A 124 15.46 22.72 6.83
C ILE A 124 15.40 21.20 6.97
N ALA A 125 16.07 20.45 6.11
CA ALA A 125 16.11 18.99 6.14
C ALA A 125 16.63 18.47 7.49
N ASN A 126 17.73 19.02 7.99
CA ASN A 126 18.30 18.63 9.29
C ASN A 126 17.42 19.04 10.47
N THR A 127 16.73 20.18 10.39
CA THR A 127 15.83 20.64 11.44
C THR A 127 14.59 19.72 11.52
N ILE A 128 13.99 19.35 10.38
CA ILE A 128 12.88 18.40 10.34
C ILE A 128 13.33 17.04 10.91
N ARG A 129 14.47 16.51 10.46
CA ARG A 129 15.03 15.24 10.96
C ARG A 129 15.20 15.25 12.48
N LYS A 130 15.77 16.34 13.01
CA LYS A 130 15.98 16.50 14.45
C LYS A 130 14.65 16.57 15.20
N ARG A 131 13.68 17.34 14.71
CA ARG A 131 12.35 17.45 15.33
C ARG A 131 11.63 16.12 15.39
N ILE A 132 11.64 15.33 14.29
CA ILE A 132 11.06 13.98 14.27
C ILE A 132 11.70 13.12 15.36
N LYS A 133 13.02 13.17 15.51
CA LYS A 133 13.74 12.41 16.53
C LYS A 133 13.37 12.86 17.94
N ASP A 134 13.39 14.16 18.19
CA ASP A 134 13.19 14.73 19.53
C ASP A 134 11.70 14.66 19.95
N GLU A 135 10.77 14.94 19.05
CA GLU A 135 9.33 15.01 19.33
C GLU A 135 8.65 13.63 19.22
N LEU A 136 9.03 12.81 18.23
CA LEU A 136 8.38 11.51 17.98
C LEU A 136 9.20 10.30 18.45
N GLY A 137 10.47 10.49 18.80
CA GLY A 137 11.35 9.42 19.28
C GLY A 137 11.72 8.37 18.23
N ILE A 138 11.54 8.67 16.94
CA ILE A 138 11.93 7.85 15.80
C ILE A 138 12.88 8.62 14.89
N THR A 139 13.61 7.94 14.02
CA THR A 139 14.54 8.58 13.11
C THR A 139 14.03 8.55 11.68
N VAL A 140 14.53 9.45 10.84
CA VAL A 140 14.20 9.53 9.42
C VAL A 140 15.45 9.65 8.56
N SER A 141 15.39 9.10 7.35
CA SER A 141 16.32 9.38 6.26
C SER A 141 15.70 10.44 5.36
N VAL A 142 16.48 11.47 5.03
CA VAL A 142 16.00 12.58 4.21
C VAL A 142 16.81 12.66 2.93
N GLY A 143 16.14 12.66 1.79
CA GLY A 143 16.74 12.93 0.49
C GLY A 143 16.39 14.35 0.03
N LEU A 144 17.39 15.12 -0.38
CA LEU A 144 17.24 16.45 -0.96
C LEU A 144 17.61 16.42 -2.43
N SER A 145 16.76 16.94 -3.31
CA SER A 145 17.07 17.07 -4.72
C SER A 145 16.19 18.12 -5.41
N PHE A 146 16.35 18.27 -6.72
CA PHE A 146 15.61 19.20 -7.57
C PHE A 146 14.31 18.64 -8.17
N ASN A 147 14.03 17.33 -7.99
CA ASN A 147 12.79 16.67 -8.38
C ASN A 147 12.44 15.54 -7.40
N LYS A 148 11.20 15.04 -7.50
CA LYS A 148 10.66 14.00 -6.60
C LYS A 148 11.42 12.69 -6.70
N ILE A 149 11.80 12.27 -7.92
CA ILE A 149 12.45 10.99 -8.19
C ILE A 149 13.82 10.94 -7.55
N PHE A 150 14.62 11.98 -7.73
CA PHE A 150 15.97 12.00 -7.17
C PHE A 150 15.98 12.31 -5.69
N ALA A 151 14.98 13.03 -5.16
CA ALA A 151 14.79 13.16 -3.72
C ALA A 151 14.52 11.79 -3.08
N LYS A 152 13.67 10.93 -3.71
CA LYS A 152 13.43 9.56 -3.26
C LYS A 152 14.71 8.71 -3.32
N LEU A 153 15.42 8.72 -4.44
CA LEU A 153 16.70 8.01 -4.56
C LEU A 153 17.72 8.47 -3.51
N ALA A 154 17.78 9.78 -3.24
CA ALA A 154 18.68 10.31 -2.22
C ALA A 154 18.35 9.78 -0.83
N SER A 155 17.07 9.68 -0.45
CA SER A 155 16.66 9.13 0.84
C SER A 155 16.94 7.62 0.94
N ASP A 156 16.73 6.87 -0.15
CA ASP A 156 17.02 5.41 -0.19
C ASP A 156 18.52 5.12 -0.02
N MET A 157 19.38 6.02 -0.50
CA MET A 157 20.85 5.94 -0.32
C MET A 157 21.33 6.45 1.03
N ALA A 158 20.49 7.19 1.76
CA ALA A 158 20.87 7.80 3.04
C ALA A 158 21.05 6.73 4.12
N ARG A 159 22.02 6.96 5.00
CA ARG A 159 22.12 6.18 6.23
C ARG A 159 20.93 6.51 7.15
N PRO A 160 20.55 5.59 8.05
CA PRO A 160 19.57 5.93 9.08
C PRO A 160 19.94 7.23 9.81
N ASP A 161 18.91 8.06 10.11
CA ASP A 161 19.08 9.35 10.80
C ASP A 161 20.06 10.31 10.09
N SER A 162 19.98 10.42 8.77
CA SER A 162 20.86 11.30 7.99
C SER A 162 20.15 12.01 6.84
N VAL A 163 20.80 13.01 6.29
CA VAL A 163 20.38 13.74 5.08
C VAL A 163 21.36 13.42 3.96
N ASN A 164 20.86 13.09 2.80
CA ASN A 164 21.64 12.92 1.57
C ASN A 164 21.13 13.84 0.47
N GLU A 165 22.02 14.36 -0.38
CA GLU A 165 21.68 15.31 -1.42
C GLU A 165 22.13 14.81 -2.79
N ILE A 166 21.23 14.87 -3.79
CA ILE A 166 21.55 14.68 -5.21
C ILE A 166 21.37 16.02 -5.94
N LYS A 167 22.49 16.70 -6.21
CA LYS A 167 22.51 17.99 -6.91
C LYS A 167 22.34 17.82 -8.41
N LYS A 168 21.68 18.80 -9.04
CA LYS A 168 21.41 18.83 -10.48
C LYS A 168 22.68 18.70 -11.34
N ASP A 169 23.75 19.35 -10.94
CA ASP A 169 25.01 19.34 -11.70
C ASP A 169 25.77 18.01 -11.64
N TYR A 170 25.46 17.18 -10.63
CA TYR A 170 26.19 15.94 -10.36
C TYR A 170 25.34 14.68 -10.43
N PHE A 171 24.01 14.78 -10.67
CA PHE A 171 23.13 13.61 -10.60
C PHE A 171 23.57 12.47 -11.51
N LYS A 172 24.08 12.76 -12.72
CA LYS A 172 24.55 11.73 -13.66
C LYS A 172 25.64 10.87 -13.08
N LYS A 173 26.57 11.47 -12.31
CA LYS A 173 27.67 10.74 -11.68
C LYS A 173 27.20 9.84 -10.54
N ILE A 174 26.09 10.18 -9.88
CA ILE A 174 25.54 9.46 -8.74
C ILE A 174 24.50 8.44 -9.21
N VAL A 175 23.54 8.86 -10.06
CA VAL A 175 22.37 8.07 -10.43
C VAL A 175 22.68 7.07 -11.56
N TRP A 176 23.41 7.48 -12.59
CA TRP A 176 23.63 6.62 -13.77
C TRP A 176 24.37 5.31 -13.49
N PRO A 177 25.32 5.22 -12.53
CA PRO A 177 25.96 3.95 -12.14
C PRO A 177 25.06 3.02 -11.30
N MET A 178 23.89 3.45 -10.87
CA MET A 178 22.98 2.63 -10.07
C MET A 178 22.30 1.56 -10.93
N GLU A 179 22.07 0.38 -10.35
CA GLU A 179 21.27 -0.67 -10.99
C GLU A 179 19.83 -0.20 -11.23
N ILE A 180 19.24 -0.65 -12.33
CA ILE A 180 17.86 -0.30 -12.70
C ILE A 180 16.83 -0.72 -11.65
N SER A 181 17.12 -1.73 -10.83
CA SER A 181 16.29 -2.19 -9.72
C SER A 181 16.10 -1.14 -8.62
N ASN A 182 16.95 -0.13 -8.54
CA ASN A 182 16.83 0.98 -7.57
C ASN A 182 15.82 2.03 -8.03
N MET A 183 15.37 1.98 -9.29
CA MET A 183 14.47 3.01 -9.81
C MET A 183 13.03 2.76 -9.39
N MET A 184 12.44 3.75 -8.74
CA MET A 184 11.02 3.72 -8.40
C MET A 184 10.17 3.51 -9.67
N GLY A 185 9.22 2.56 -9.61
CA GLY A 185 8.37 2.21 -10.74
C GLY A 185 8.90 1.05 -11.59
N LEU A 186 10.16 0.65 -11.48
CA LEU A 186 10.68 -0.55 -12.13
C LEU A 186 10.55 -1.78 -11.22
N GLY A 187 9.44 -2.50 -11.34
CA GLY A 187 9.25 -3.79 -10.68
C GLY A 187 10.06 -4.92 -11.33
N GLN A 188 10.14 -6.07 -10.68
CA GLN A 188 10.93 -7.24 -11.13
C GLN A 188 10.65 -7.63 -12.59
N ALA A 189 9.41 -7.58 -13.05
CA ALA A 189 9.05 -7.91 -14.43
C ALA A 189 9.65 -6.92 -15.45
N SER A 190 9.64 -5.61 -15.11
CA SER A 190 10.25 -4.57 -15.96
C SER A 190 11.77 -4.67 -15.95
N VAL A 191 12.37 -4.90 -14.79
CA VAL A 191 13.82 -5.13 -14.64
C VAL A 191 14.25 -6.33 -15.47
N LYS A 192 13.51 -7.45 -15.43
CA LYS A 192 13.81 -8.63 -16.23
C LYS A 192 13.81 -8.33 -17.73
N LYS A 193 12.78 -7.64 -18.25
CA LYS A 193 12.69 -7.25 -19.66
C LYS A 193 13.85 -6.36 -20.10
N LEU A 194 14.24 -5.39 -19.27
CA LEU A 194 15.37 -4.50 -19.56
C LEU A 194 16.70 -5.26 -19.56
N ASN A 195 16.90 -6.18 -18.61
CA ASN A 195 18.11 -7.00 -18.55
C ASN A 195 18.25 -7.94 -19.77
N GLU A 196 17.14 -8.46 -20.30
CA GLU A 196 17.11 -9.26 -21.53
C GLU A 196 17.59 -8.46 -22.74
N GLU A 197 17.44 -7.12 -22.72
CA GLU A 197 17.94 -6.19 -23.75
C GLU A 197 19.33 -5.61 -23.42
N GLY A 198 20.02 -6.13 -22.40
CA GLY A 198 21.36 -5.68 -21.99
C GLY A 198 21.40 -4.36 -21.23
N ILE A 199 20.27 -3.90 -20.68
CA ILE A 199 20.12 -2.66 -19.91
C ILE A 199 20.14 -3.03 -18.42
N PHE A 200 21.25 -2.73 -17.73
CA PHE A 200 21.46 -3.10 -16.32
C PHE A 200 21.53 -1.90 -15.38
N TYR A 201 21.98 -0.75 -15.88
CA TYR A 201 22.19 0.46 -15.10
C TYR A 201 21.27 1.59 -15.56
N LEU A 202 20.98 2.54 -14.67
CA LEU A 202 20.16 3.71 -15.01
C LEU A 202 20.80 4.55 -16.14
N GLY A 203 22.14 4.58 -16.20
CA GLY A 203 22.87 5.21 -17.31
C GLY A 203 22.65 4.53 -18.66
N ASP A 204 22.37 3.23 -18.69
CA ASP A 204 22.03 2.53 -19.94
C ASP A 204 20.65 2.98 -20.43
N ILE A 205 19.66 3.07 -19.52
CA ILE A 205 18.33 3.64 -19.84
C ILE A 205 18.50 5.06 -20.41
N ALA A 206 19.29 5.91 -19.75
CA ALA A 206 19.48 7.31 -20.16
C ALA A 206 20.07 7.44 -21.57
N LYS A 207 20.89 6.48 -22.03
CA LYS A 207 21.53 6.47 -23.33
C LYS A 207 20.72 5.74 -24.41
N THR A 208 19.79 4.91 -24.02
CA THR A 208 18.89 4.18 -24.94
C THR A 208 17.89 5.16 -25.56
N LYS A 209 17.52 4.93 -26.82
CA LYS A 209 16.52 5.77 -27.49
C LYS A 209 15.13 5.57 -26.87
N LYS A 210 14.34 6.65 -26.79
CA LYS A 210 12.98 6.61 -26.22
C LYS A 210 12.10 5.56 -26.91
N GLU A 211 12.20 5.46 -28.23
CA GLU A 211 11.42 4.56 -29.07
C GLU A 211 11.73 3.08 -28.80
N GLU A 212 12.97 2.77 -28.40
CA GLU A 212 13.37 1.42 -28.00
C GLU A 212 12.80 1.07 -26.62
N LEU A 213 12.89 1.98 -25.66
CA LEU A 213 12.30 1.81 -24.33
C LEU A 213 10.77 1.71 -24.40
N GLU A 214 10.13 2.45 -25.31
CA GLU A 214 8.68 2.36 -25.55
C GLU A 214 8.28 0.96 -26.07
N LYS A 215 9.09 0.34 -26.95
CA LYS A 215 8.84 -1.03 -27.41
C LYS A 215 8.94 -2.06 -26.28
N ILE A 216 9.87 -1.87 -25.33
CA ILE A 216 10.10 -2.81 -24.20
C ILE A 216 9.03 -2.66 -23.12
N LEU A 217 8.71 -1.42 -22.73
CA LEU A 217 7.89 -1.10 -21.54
C LEU A 217 6.62 -0.28 -21.84
N GLY A 218 6.32 0.01 -23.11
CA GLY A 218 5.23 0.91 -23.49
C GLY A 218 5.49 2.36 -23.05
N SER A 219 4.43 3.14 -22.88
CA SER A 219 4.51 4.53 -22.40
C SER A 219 5.25 4.68 -21.07
N HIS A 220 5.31 3.61 -20.28
CA HIS A 220 6.09 3.58 -19.04
C HIS A 220 7.59 3.74 -19.30
N GLY A 221 8.11 3.16 -20.38
CA GLY A 221 9.51 3.28 -20.77
C GLY A 221 9.91 4.72 -21.08
N ILE A 222 9.04 5.48 -21.75
CA ILE A 222 9.26 6.91 -22.02
C ILE A 222 9.38 7.68 -20.70
N ARG A 223 8.45 7.45 -19.78
CA ARG A 223 8.42 8.11 -18.47
C ARG A 223 9.70 7.81 -17.66
N ILE A 224 10.13 6.55 -17.62
CA ILE A 224 11.38 6.16 -16.91
C ILE A 224 12.58 6.83 -17.55
N TRP A 225 12.64 6.92 -18.88
CA TRP A 225 13.71 7.63 -19.57
C TRP A 225 13.78 9.12 -19.16
N GLU A 226 12.65 9.79 -19.11
CA GLU A 226 12.56 11.19 -18.68
C GLU A 226 13.02 11.36 -17.23
N GLN A 227 12.59 10.46 -16.34
CA GLN A 227 12.96 10.47 -14.93
C GLN A 227 14.46 10.29 -14.74
N VAL A 228 15.07 9.30 -15.39
CA VAL A 228 16.52 9.02 -15.29
C VAL A 228 17.37 10.16 -15.87
N ASN A 229 16.85 10.90 -16.85
CA ASN A 229 17.50 12.08 -17.41
C ASN A 229 17.24 13.37 -16.60
N GLY A 230 16.53 13.28 -15.46
CA GLY A 230 16.25 14.42 -14.60
C GLY A 230 15.22 15.39 -15.16
N LEU A 231 14.39 14.95 -16.09
CA LEU A 231 13.35 15.74 -16.77
C LEU A 231 11.98 15.64 -16.06
N ASP A 232 11.90 14.95 -14.91
CA ASP A 232 10.68 14.88 -14.12
C ASP A 232 10.35 16.24 -13.50
N ASN A 233 9.21 16.79 -13.91
CA ASN A 233 8.69 18.06 -13.42
C ASN A 233 7.40 17.89 -12.60
N SER A 234 7.11 16.68 -12.14
CA SER A 234 5.93 16.42 -11.31
C SER A 234 5.95 17.30 -10.06
N GLU A 235 4.82 17.94 -9.78
CA GLU A 235 4.68 18.79 -8.61
C GLU A 235 4.45 17.97 -7.35
N VAL A 236 4.88 18.48 -6.21
CA VAL A 236 4.47 17.98 -4.90
C VAL A 236 3.08 18.53 -4.61
N LYS A 237 2.13 17.64 -4.35
CA LYS A 237 0.73 18.01 -4.09
C LYS A 237 0.61 18.80 -2.79
N ASP A 238 -0.43 19.62 -2.70
CA ASP A 238 -0.80 20.29 -1.46
C ASP A 238 -1.21 19.26 -0.39
N PHE A 239 -0.96 19.57 0.88
CA PHE A 239 -1.26 18.72 2.03
C PHE A 239 -2.75 18.28 2.08
N HIS A 240 -3.67 19.14 1.65
CA HIS A 240 -5.09 18.85 1.62
C HIS A 240 -5.57 18.19 0.33
N HIS A 241 -4.67 17.94 -0.62
CA HIS A 241 -5.04 17.26 -1.85
C HIS A 241 -5.36 15.78 -1.57
N LEU A 242 -6.60 15.40 -1.83
CA LEU A 242 -7.05 14.02 -1.74
C LEU A 242 -7.23 13.46 -3.16
N ASP A 243 -6.43 12.47 -3.51
CA ASP A 243 -6.68 11.71 -4.74
C ASP A 243 -8.02 10.96 -4.64
N PRO A 244 -8.81 10.91 -5.70
CA PRO A 244 -10.06 10.15 -5.68
C PRO A 244 -9.77 8.66 -5.47
N ILE A 245 -10.56 8.02 -4.61
CA ILE A 245 -10.48 6.58 -4.38
C ILE A 245 -10.90 5.87 -5.65
N LYS A 246 -9.99 5.10 -6.26
CA LYS A 246 -10.22 4.41 -7.54
C LYS A 246 -10.89 3.05 -7.37
N SER A 247 -10.64 2.38 -6.27
CA SER A 247 -11.22 1.07 -5.94
C SER A 247 -11.17 0.82 -4.44
N ILE A 248 -12.10 -0.02 -3.95
CA ILE A 248 -12.09 -0.52 -2.57
C ILE A 248 -12.09 -2.04 -2.64
N SER A 249 -11.10 -2.67 -2.00
CA SER A 249 -11.01 -4.13 -1.99
C SER A 249 -10.77 -4.69 -0.59
N HIS A 250 -11.18 -5.93 -0.41
CA HIS A 250 -10.77 -6.76 0.71
C HIS A 250 -10.44 -8.16 0.19
N GLY A 251 -9.25 -8.65 0.54
CA GLY A 251 -8.77 -9.97 0.16
C GLY A 251 -8.22 -10.71 1.38
N ARG A 252 -8.20 -12.04 1.27
CA ARG A 252 -7.78 -12.91 2.38
C ARG A 252 -7.01 -14.12 1.90
N THR A 253 -5.85 -14.35 2.51
CA THR A 253 -5.11 -15.61 2.41
C THR A 253 -5.55 -16.53 3.53
N PHE A 254 -5.95 -17.75 3.19
CA PHE A 254 -6.50 -18.73 4.15
C PHE A 254 -5.38 -19.58 4.75
N ILE A 255 -5.53 -19.92 6.05
CA ILE A 255 -4.67 -20.87 6.76
C ILE A 255 -4.94 -22.27 6.23
N GLU A 256 -6.22 -22.65 6.14
CA GLU A 256 -6.72 -23.83 5.47
C GLU A 256 -7.32 -23.42 4.14
N ASN A 257 -6.89 -24.05 3.04
CA ASN A 257 -7.39 -23.73 1.72
C ASN A 257 -8.90 -24.00 1.63
N LEU A 258 -9.58 -23.31 0.70
CA LEU A 258 -10.99 -23.59 0.42
C LEU A 258 -11.11 -24.73 -0.60
N ASP A 259 -11.95 -25.70 -0.29
CA ASP A 259 -12.15 -26.90 -1.09
C ASP A 259 -13.62 -27.11 -1.50
N SER A 260 -14.53 -26.25 -1.04
CA SER A 260 -15.97 -26.36 -1.36
C SER A 260 -16.58 -25.04 -1.82
N LYS A 261 -17.63 -25.14 -2.65
CA LYS A 261 -18.41 -23.97 -3.10
C LYS A 261 -19.11 -23.24 -1.94
N GLU A 262 -19.45 -23.97 -0.90
CA GLU A 262 -20.07 -23.42 0.30
C GLU A 262 -19.08 -22.50 1.05
N GLU A 263 -17.84 -22.95 1.22
CA GLU A 263 -16.76 -22.15 1.81
C GLU A 263 -16.49 -20.88 1.01
N VAL A 264 -16.41 -20.99 -0.32
CA VAL A 264 -16.24 -19.82 -1.23
C VAL A 264 -17.41 -18.84 -1.09
N ARG A 265 -18.65 -19.35 -1.07
CA ARG A 265 -19.85 -18.49 -0.88
C ARG A 265 -19.80 -17.77 0.46
N TYR A 266 -19.46 -18.48 1.53
CA TYR A 266 -19.31 -17.89 2.85
C TYR A 266 -18.24 -16.79 2.88
N VAL A 267 -17.08 -17.06 2.30
CA VAL A 267 -15.98 -16.09 2.24
C VAL A 267 -16.37 -14.86 1.42
N PHE A 268 -16.96 -15.00 0.24
CA PHE A 268 -17.44 -13.84 -0.53
C PHE A 268 -18.50 -13.03 0.21
N GLN A 269 -19.35 -13.68 1.01
CA GLN A 269 -20.30 -12.95 1.88
C GLN A 269 -19.56 -12.05 2.87
N LYS A 270 -18.50 -12.55 3.53
CA LYS A 270 -17.69 -11.77 4.49
C LYS A 270 -16.90 -10.65 3.79
N LEU A 271 -16.27 -10.95 2.66
CA LEU A 271 -15.55 -9.94 1.89
C LEU A 271 -16.46 -8.81 1.40
N ALA A 272 -17.66 -9.17 0.89
CA ALA A 272 -18.65 -8.21 0.44
C ALA A 272 -19.13 -7.28 1.56
N GLN A 273 -19.34 -7.80 2.77
CA GLN A 273 -19.70 -6.99 3.95
C GLN A 273 -18.61 -5.97 4.26
N LYS A 274 -17.33 -6.37 4.25
CA LYS A 274 -16.20 -5.46 4.51
C LYS A 274 -16.03 -4.39 3.44
N VAL A 275 -16.20 -4.76 2.16
CA VAL A 275 -16.16 -3.80 1.04
C VAL A 275 -17.34 -2.84 1.10
N SER A 276 -18.57 -3.35 1.31
CA SER A 276 -19.79 -2.55 1.48
C SER A 276 -19.66 -1.53 2.60
N ARG A 277 -19.17 -1.95 3.75
CA ARG A 277 -18.93 -1.06 4.89
C ARG A 277 -18.02 0.12 4.51
N ARG A 278 -16.90 -0.15 3.85
CA ARG A 278 -15.97 0.89 3.41
C ARG A 278 -16.57 1.81 2.35
N LEU A 279 -17.39 1.28 1.44
CA LEU A 279 -18.11 2.10 0.47
C LEU A 279 -19.06 3.06 1.17
N ILE A 280 -19.78 2.61 2.21
CA ILE A 280 -20.68 3.45 3.02
C ILE A 280 -19.88 4.52 3.78
N GLU A 281 -18.77 4.16 4.42
CA GLU A 281 -17.87 5.08 5.14
C GLU A 281 -17.34 6.20 4.26
N GLU A 282 -17.00 5.89 2.99
CA GLU A 282 -16.47 6.84 2.01
C GLU A 282 -17.56 7.56 1.18
N ASN A 283 -18.82 7.23 1.43
CA ASN A 283 -19.98 7.71 0.65
C ASN A 283 -19.81 7.46 -0.87
N LEU A 284 -19.45 6.22 -1.22
CA LEU A 284 -19.17 5.75 -2.58
C LEU A 284 -20.05 4.57 -2.93
N GLU A 285 -20.33 4.42 -4.24
CA GLU A 285 -20.97 3.27 -4.84
C GLU A 285 -20.08 2.68 -5.92
N ALA A 286 -20.17 1.36 -6.12
CA ALA A 286 -19.45 0.64 -7.17
C ALA A 286 -20.30 0.48 -8.42
N MET A 287 -19.74 0.79 -9.58
CA MET A 287 -20.30 0.48 -10.90
C MET A 287 -19.76 -0.84 -11.46
N GLY A 288 -18.83 -1.49 -10.76
CA GLY A 288 -18.29 -2.78 -11.18
C GLY A 288 -17.66 -3.54 -10.03
N VAL A 289 -17.55 -4.84 -10.25
CA VAL A 289 -16.94 -5.79 -9.30
C VAL A 289 -15.83 -6.57 -10.01
N GLN A 290 -14.74 -6.75 -9.29
CA GLN A 290 -13.64 -7.64 -9.68
C GLN A 290 -13.41 -8.65 -8.56
N ILE A 291 -13.11 -9.89 -8.95
CA ILE A 291 -12.59 -10.90 -8.02
C ILE A 291 -11.18 -11.30 -8.43
N SER A 292 -10.37 -11.68 -7.44
CA SER A 292 -9.08 -12.32 -7.66
C SER A 292 -9.05 -13.65 -6.89
N VAL A 293 -8.65 -14.72 -7.57
CA VAL A 293 -8.57 -16.07 -7.02
C VAL A 293 -7.12 -16.55 -7.17
N LYS A 294 -6.51 -16.99 -6.07
CA LYS A 294 -5.19 -17.62 -6.10
C LYS A 294 -5.29 -19.04 -5.55
N ASP A 295 -4.81 -19.99 -6.31
CA ASP A 295 -4.77 -21.40 -5.89
C ASP A 295 -3.60 -21.71 -4.96
N LYS A 296 -3.51 -22.96 -4.52
CA LYS A 296 -2.42 -23.47 -3.65
C LYS A 296 -1.04 -23.39 -4.32
N ASP A 297 -0.99 -23.41 -5.65
CA ASP A 297 0.24 -23.35 -6.45
C ASP A 297 0.64 -21.90 -6.78
N LEU A 298 -0.07 -20.93 -6.15
CA LEU A 298 0.13 -19.47 -6.27
C LEU A 298 -0.24 -18.90 -7.65
N LYS A 299 -0.96 -19.64 -8.50
CA LYS A 299 -1.51 -19.12 -9.75
C LYS A 299 -2.63 -18.16 -9.42
N LEU A 300 -2.55 -16.93 -9.92
CA LEU A 300 -3.53 -15.87 -9.73
C LEU A 300 -4.33 -15.66 -11.00
N GLU A 301 -5.67 -15.71 -10.89
CA GLU A 301 -6.59 -15.33 -11.93
C GLU A 301 -7.55 -14.23 -11.43
N SER A 302 -7.95 -13.33 -12.32
CA SER A 302 -8.86 -12.22 -11.97
C SER A 302 -9.96 -12.09 -13.01
N PHE A 303 -11.18 -11.84 -12.55
CA PHE A 303 -12.38 -11.66 -13.37
C PHE A 303 -13.09 -10.39 -12.93
N GLN A 304 -13.66 -9.65 -13.88
CA GLN A 304 -14.41 -8.44 -13.57
C GLN A 304 -15.66 -8.29 -14.44
N LYS A 305 -16.63 -7.57 -13.91
CA LYS A 305 -17.84 -7.17 -14.65
C LYS A 305 -18.34 -5.80 -14.22
N THR A 306 -19.02 -5.11 -15.13
CA THR A 306 -19.81 -3.93 -14.81
C THR A 306 -21.12 -4.36 -14.19
N LEU A 307 -21.63 -3.61 -13.23
CA LEU A 307 -22.95 -3.75 -12.65
C LEU A 307 -23.97 -2.99 -13.50
N ASP A 308 -25.21 -3.43 -13.50
CA ASP A 308 -26.30 -2.77 -14.24
C ASP A 308 -26.67 -1.40 -13.62
N TYR A 309 -26.32 -1.20 -12.33
CA TYR A 309 -26.52 0.04 -11.57
C TYR A 309 -25.43 0.16 -10.50
N SER A 310 -25.22 1.38 -10.00
CA SER A 310 -24.28 1.60 -8.90
C SER A 310 -24.82 1.02 -7.59
N SER A 311 -23.96 0.42 -6.78
CA SER A 311 -24.38 -0.16 -5.52
C SER A 311 -23.23 -0.21 -4.50
N PHE A 312 -23.57 -0.03 -3.23
CA PHE A 312 -22.73 -0.40 -2.10
C PHE A 312 -23.25 -1.66 -1.37
N SER A 313 -24.36 -2.24 -1.82
CA SER A 313 -24.97 -3.38 -1.12
C SER A 313 -24.08 -4.61 -1.08
N SER A 314 -23.84 -5.15 0.08
CA SER A 314 -23.06 -6.38 0.29
C SER A 314 -23.67 -7.57 -0.42
N ILE A 315 -24.99 -7.62 -0.57
CA ILE A 315 -25.71 -8.67 -1.28
C ILE A 315 -25.42 -8.60 -2.78
N VAL A 316 -25.51 -7.39 -3.37
CA VAL A 316 -25.24 -7.18 -4.80
C VAL A 316 -23.79 -7.50 -5.13
N LEU A 317 -22.84 -7.02 -4.32
CA LEU A 317 -21.42 -7.28 -4.49
C LEU A 317 -21.09 -8.77 -4.38
N ARG A 318 -21.67 -9.47 -3.39
CA ARG A 318 -21.52 -10.93 -3.24
C ARG A 318 -22.05 -11.69 -4.44
N ASP A 319 -23.26 -11.37 -4.89
CA ASP A 319 -23.91 -12.10 -5.98
C ASP A 319 -23.15 -11.89 -7.31
N ALA A 320 -22.66 -10.67 -7.54
CA ALA A 320 -21.78 -10.40 -8.67
C ALA A 320 -20.44 -11.17 -8.58
N ALA A 321 -19.86 -11.28 -7.38
CA ALA A 321 -18.63 -12.06 -7.17
C ALA A 321 -18.84 -13.55 -7.40
N LEU A 322 -19.97 -14.12 -6.93
CA LEU A 322 -20.32 -15.52 -7.16
C LEU A 322 -20.60 -15.81 -8.62
N ASP A 323 -21.20 -14.87 -9.34
CA ASP A 323 -21.41 -14.98 -10.78
C ASP A 323 -20.08 -15.00 -11.55
N LEU A 324 -19.17 -14.08 -11.22
CA LEU A 324 -17.81 -14.06 -11.78
C LEU A 324 -17.04 -15.35 -11.48
N PHE A 325 -17.19 -15.88 -10.26
CA PHE A 325 -16.52 -17.11 -9.84
C PHE A 325 -16.89 -18.34 -10.67
N LYS A 326 -18.06 -18.35 -11.34
CA LYS A 326 -18.43 -19.43 -12.28
C LYS A 326 -17.47 -19.56 -13.45
N ASN A 327 -16.74 -18.47 -13.81
CA ASN A 327 -15.78 -18.47 -14.90
C ASN A 327 -14.39 -19.02 -14.46
N TYR A 328 -14.17 -19.18 -13.14
CA TYR A 328 -12.94 -19.77 -12.62
C TYR A 328 -12.96 -21.29 -12.79
N LYS A 329 -11.93 -21.81 -13.45
CA LYS A 329 -11.72 -23.23 -13.59
C LYS A 329 -11.10 -23.78 -12.31
N TRP A 330 -11.92 -24.42 -11.49
CA TRP A 330 -11.51 -24.91 -10.19
C TRP A 330 -10.79 -26.28 -10.29
N ASP A 331 -9.50 -26.23 -10.56
CA ASP A 331 -8.66 -27.42 -10.66
C ASP A 331 -7.90 -27.73 -9.36
N ASN A 332 -7.75 -26.75 -8.46
CA ASN A 332 -6.96 -26.82 -7.22
C ASN A 332 -7.65 -26.11 -6.06
N SER A 333 -7.29 -26.49 -4.81
CA SER A 333 -7.69 -25.79 -3.59
C SER A 333 -7.36 -24.30 -3.66
N ILE A 334 -8.24 -23.43 -3.16
CA ILE A 334 -8.09 -21.98 -3.20
C ILE A 334 -7.39 -21.49 -1.94
N ARG A 335 -6.28 -20.78 -2.12
CA ARG A 335 -5.47 -20.20 -1.03
C ARG A 335 -5.85 -18.77 -0.69
N PHE A 336 -6.34 -17.99 -1.67
CA PHE A 336 -6.66 -16.58 -1.51
C PHE A 336 -7.86 -16.20 -2.36
N LEU A 337 -8.75 -15.38 -1.78
CA LEU A 337 -9.84 -14.70 -2.48
C LEU A 337 -9.80 -13.21 -2.17
N GLU A 338 -10.08 -12.40 -3.18
CA GLU A 338 -10.31 -10.95 -3.07
C GLU A 338 -11.61 -10.59 -3.76
N LEU A 339 -12.34 -9.63 -3.17
CA LEU A 339 -13.44 -8.90 -3.78
C LEU A 339 -13.08 -7.43 -3.84
N ARG A 340 -13.21 -6.81 -4.99
CA ARG A 340 -12.88 -5.42 -5.27
C ARG A 340 -14.06 -4.72 -5.93
N ALA A 341 -14.45 -3.59 -5.36
CA ALA A 341 -15.36 -2.62 -5.94
C ALA A 341 -14.54 -1.69 -6.85
N ILE A 342 -14.93 -1.54 -8.10
CA ILE A 342 -14.27 -0.74 -9.14
C ILE A 342 -15.24 0.26 -9.76
N ASN A 343 -14.71 1.25 -10.50
CA ASN A 343 -15.49 2.31 -11.13
C ASN A 343 -16.40 3.01 -10.11
N LEU A 344 -15.76 3.54 -9.06
CA LEU A 344 -16.46 4.15 -7.93
C LEU A 344 -17.06 5.50 -8.32
N THR A 345 -18.28 5.78 -7.84
CA THR A 345 -19.00 7.03 -8.05
C THR A 345 -19.58 7.55 -6.74
N LYS A 346 -19.76 8.88 -6.64
CA LYS A 346 -20.53 9.54 -5.59
C LYS A 346 -21.97 9.80 -5.99
N ASP A 347 -22.25 9.74 -7.30
CA ASP A 347 -23.57 10.05 -7.85
C ASP A 347 -24.43 8.79 -7.92
N SER A 348 -25.46 8.77 -7.08
CA SER A 348 -26.56 7.80 -7.18
C SER A 348 -27.48 8.06 -8.39
N ASN A 349 -27.25 9.13 -9.16
CA ASN A 349 -28.02 9.50 -10.34
C ASN A 349 -27.58 8.76 -11.59
N VAL A 350 -27.35 7.46 -11.52
CA VAL A 350 -27.08 6.67 -12.70
C VAL A 350 -28.36 6.50 -13.51
N GLN A 351 -28.25 6.74 -14.81
CA GLN A 351 -29.30 6.53 -15.78
C GLN A 351 -29.86 5.10 -15.63
N THR A 352 -31.05 5.01 -15.04
CA THR A 352 -31.67 3.75 -14.68
C THR A 352 -32.15 3.02 -15.94
N ASN A 353 -31.78 1.79 -16.07
CA ASN A 353 -32.33 0.93 -17.07
C ASN A 353 -33.78 0.59 -16.68
N PHE A 354 -34.77 0.90 -17.51
CA PHE A 354 -36.21 0.73 -17.23
C PHE A 354 -36.62 -0.73 -16.90
N LEU A 355 -35.69 -1.68 -17.01
CA LEU A 355 -35.94 -3.11 -16.82
C LEU A 355 -35.43 -3.66 -15.46
N ALA A 356 -34.78 -2.83 -14.62
CA ALA A 356 -34.27 -3.28 -13.34
C ALA A 356 -35.34 -3.13 -12.25
N ASP A 357 -35.43 -4.11 -11.36
CA ASP A 357 -36.40 -4.11 -10.24
C ASP A 357 -35.89 -3.27 -9.06
N PHE A 358 -36.01 -1.94 -9.17
CA PHE A 358 -35.50 -0.94 -8.22
C PHE A 358 -35.98 -1.11 -6.80
N LYS A 359 -37.19 -1.67 -6.58
CA LYS A 359 -37.77 -1.80 -5.25
C LYS A 359 -37.02 -2.81 -4.39
N ASP A 360 -36.49 -3.86 -4.98
CA ASP A 360 -35.75 -4.89 -4.25
C ASP A 360 -34.33 -4.44 -3.90
N GLU A 361 -33.73 -3.63 -4.76
CA GLU A 361 -32.39 -3.08 -4.61
C GLU A 361 -32.30 -1.97 -3.57
N ASP A 362 -33.27 -1.07 -3.53
CA ASP A 362 -33.39 -0.06 -2.49
C ASP A 362 -33.53 -0.70 -1.09
N LYS A 363 -34.25 -1.85 -1.00
CA LYS A 363 -34.34 -2.62 0.24
C LYS A 363 -32.99 -3.19 0.69
N LYS A 364 -32.18 -3.75 -0.24
CA LYS A 364 -30.85 -4.31 0.04
C LYS A 364 -29.91 -3.22 0.55
N SER A 365 -29.89 -2.07 -0.10
CA SER A 365 -29.06 -0.92 0.29
C SER A 365 -29.50 -0.34 1.65
N LYS A 366 -30.81 -0.23 1.92
CA LYS A 366 -31.35 0.20 3.21
C LYS A 366 -30.98 -0.77 4.33
N LEU A 367 -31.02 -2.07 4.06
CA LEU A 367 -30.61 -3.11 5.01
C LEU A 367 -29.14 -2.94 5.42
N ASP A 368 -28.21 -2.82 4.43
CA ASP A 368 -26.80 -2.65 4.71
C ASP A 368 -26.51 -1.36 5.50
N LYS A 369 -27.17 -0.23 5.16
CA LYS A 369 -27.10 1.02 5.96
C LYS A 369 -27.61 0.85 7.38
N ALA A 370 -28.73 0.15 7.58
CA ALA A 370 -29.27 -0.11 8.91
C ALA A 370 -28.32 -0.96 9.76
N ILE A 371 -27.74 -2.03 9.17
CA ILE A 371 -26.74 -2.88 9.82
C ILE A 371 -25.48 -2.07 10.18
N PHE A 372 -24.98 -1.25 9.25
CA PHE A 372 -23.84 -0.37 9.48
C PHE A 372 -24.08 0.58 10.67
N ASN A 373 -25.24 1.23 10.72
CA ASN A 373 -25.59 2.14 11.81
C ASN A 373 -25.69 1.41 13.16
N LEU A 374 -26.30 0.22 13.19
CA LEU A 374 -26.41 -0.60 14.40
C LEU A 374 -25.02 -1.08 14.88
N GLN A 375 -24.19 -1.53 13.98
CA GLN A 375 -22.80 -1.94 14.31
C GLN A 375 -21.95 -0.79 14.82
N ASN A 376 -22.13 0.44 14.29
CA ASN A 376 -21.43 1.61 14.79
C ASN A 376 -21.91 2.06 16.18
N SER A 377 -23.20 1.88 16.47
CA SER A 377 -23.79 2.28 17.76
C SER A 377 -23.55 1.26 18.86
N PHE A 378 -23.56 -0.03 18.56
CA PHE A 378 -23.59 -1.12 19.53
C PHE A 378 -22.41 -2.11 19.43
N GLY A 379 -21.50 -1.89 18.48
CA GLY A 379 -20.34 -2.77 18.24
C GLY A 379 -20.51 -3.72 17.05
N LYS A 380 -19.38 -4.06 16.42
CA LYS A 380 -19.33 -4.82 15.17
C LYS A 380 -19.92 -6.23 15.26
N ASP A 381 -19.93 -6.82 16.45
CA ASP A 381 -20.37 -8.21 16.69
C ASP A 381 -21.85 -8.36 16.97
N MET A 382 -22.59 -7.26 17.13
CA MET A 382 -24.04 -7.29 17.46
C MET A 382 -24.90 -7.94 16.39
N ILE A 383 -24.52 -7.79 15.12
CA ILE A 383 -25.25 -8.40 13.99
C ILE A 383 -24.26 -9.10 13.08
N LYS A 384 -24.39 -10.42 12.96
CA LYS A 384 -23.61 -11.26 12.04
C LYS A 384 -24.52 -11.78 10.94
N LEU A 385 -24.29 -11.35 9.69
CA LEU A 385 -25.00 -11.87 8.53
C LEU A 385 -24.37 -13.18 8.05
N GLY A 386 -25.19 -14.17 7.76
CA GLY A 386 -24.72 -15.45 7.23
C GLY A 386 -23.88 -16.26 8.24
N TYR A 387 -24.31 -16.27 9.50
CA TYR A 387 -23.63 -17.01 10.57
C TYR A 387 -23.68 -18.52 10.31
N SER A 388 -22.51 -19.14 10.27
CA SER A 388 -22.32 -20.61 10.26
C SER A 388 -21.23 -20.92 11.29
N PRO A 389 -21.57 -21.59 12.42
CA PRO A 389 -20.60 -21.84 13.50
C PRO A 389 -19.30 -22.49 13.04
N ASP A 390 -19.40 -23.49 12.17
CA ASP A 390 -18.23 -24.23 11.68
C ASP A 390 -17.37 -23.39 10.71
N LEU A 391 -18.00 -22.66 9.78
CA LEU A 391 -17.29 -21.79 8.84
C LEU A 391 -16.76 -20.54 9.53
N ASP A 392 -17.48 -19.98 10.53
CA ASP A 392 -16.96 -18.88 11.34
C ASP A 392 -15.74 -19.30 12.17
N LYS A 393 -15.70 -20.52 12.70
CA LYS A 393 -14.55 -21.06 13.40
C LYS A 393 -13.33 -21.22 12.49
N ARG A 394 -13.52 -21.61 11.22
CA ARG A 394 -12.44 -21.81 10.23
C ARG A 394 -12.06 -20.51 9.50
N TYR A 395 -13.04 -19.69 9.14
CA TYR A 395 -12.90 -18.55 8.24
C TYR A 395 -13.49 -17.25 8.81
N GLY A 396 -13.89 -17.19 10.07
CA GLY A 396 -14.44 -16.00 10.73
C GLY A 396 -13.37 -14.95 11.07
N ASP A 397 -13.81 -13.73 11.40
CA ASP A 397 -12.91 -12.56 11.59
C ASP A 397 -12.01 -12.68 12.83
N GLU A 398 -12.43 -13.38 13.88
CA GLU A 398 -11.69 -13.49 15.16
C GLU A 398 -10.27 -14.09 15.04
N LYS A 399 -9.96 -14.81 13.95
CA LYS A 399 -8.61 -15.33 13.67
C LYS A 399 -7.70 -14.37 12.88
N PHE A 400 -8.19 -13.15 12.53
CA PHE A 400 -7.53 -12.24 11.59
C PHE A 400 -7.41 -10.81 12.07
N GLU A 401 -8.02 -10.45 13.19
CA GLU A 401 -7.81 -9.19 13.91
C GLU A 401 -6.76 -9.33 15.02
N ARG A 402 -6.10 -10.50 15.07
CA ARG A 402 -4.97 -10.77 15.99
C ARG A 402 -3.64 -10.66 15.28
#